data_83a87af765210640e293713489c87d2a
#
_entry.id   83a87af765210640e293713489c87d2a
#
_cell.length_a   1.000
_cell.length_b   1.000
_cell.length_c   1.000
_cell.angle_alpha   90.00
_cell.angle_beta   90.00
_cell.angle_gamma   90.00
#
_symmetry.space_group_name_H-M   'P 1'
#
loop_
_entity.id
_entity.type
_entity.pdbx_description
1 polymer ?
#
loop_
_entity_poly.entity_id
_entity_poly.type
_entity_poly.pdbx_seq_one_letter_code
_entity_poly.pdbx_strand_id
1 'polypeptide(L)'
;MATDQGKLSNMHALGIIADTAGVKMGTLGTTTFRPPFTPLTFGTLVGRNVGKFFEVVRKTSIHEWHVENNAEFENVGQWKRPWYYAKNGENMHDAVQRESKAARDSAGILDASTLGKIDIQGSDASEFLNRVYTNAWSKLAIGKCRYGLMLNEDGMVYDDGVTTRISENHYLMTTTTGGAANVLSKLEDYLQTEWPELDVYLTSVTDHYSTASICGPNSKKILNKLFPNLDLSDENFPHMSFKEDKLENINCRIMRISFTGELSYEINIESKYGHSLWKMCIEAGKEFNLTPYGTETMHLLRAEKGFIIVGQDTDGTMTPSDLQMDWIVSKKKYDFIGKRSLYRSDTIREDRKQLVGLLTDDPKEILEEGAQIVSDVKSKPIDMLGHVTSSYFSPNLNKSIALAVVRSGKTMKGQKLIIPMENKNINVTVSDTIFLDKENKRLNA
;
A
#
# COMPACT_ATOMS: atom_id res chain seq x y z
N MET A 1 -24.51 -19.83 -3.34
CA MET A 1 -24.88 -18.67 -4.18
C MET A 1 -26.33 -18.83 -4.64
N ALA A 2 -27.08 -17.77 -4.70
CA ALA A 2 -28.38 -17.80 -5.31
C ALA A 2 -28.24 -17.93 -6.83
N THR A 3 -29.04 -18.77 -7.46
CA THR A 3 -29.17 -18.78 -8.94
C THR A 3 -29.78 -17.47 -9.40
N ASP A 4 -29.73 -17.16 -10.69
CA ASP A 4 -30.37 -15.98 -11.30
C ASP A 4 -31.85 -15.82 -10.96
N GLN A 5 -32.48 -16.88 -10.45
CA GLN A 5 -33.87 -16.91 -9.99
C GLN A 5 -33.96 -16.89 -8.45
N GLY A 6 -32.89 -16.58 -7.75
CA GLY A 6 -32.85 -16.52 -6.29
C GLY A 6 -32.87 -17.86 -5.57
N LYS A 7 -32.64 -18.97 -6.27
CA LYS A 7 -32.61 -20.30 -5.69
C LYS A 7 -31.17 -20.73 -5.42
N LEU A 8 -30.94 -21.31 -4.26
CA LEU A 8 -29.67 -21.99 -3.95
C LEU A 8 -29.65 -23.38 -4.54
N SER A 9 -28.48 -23.93 -4.85
CA SER A 9 -28.34 -25.26 -5.46
C SER A 9 -28.96 -26.37 -4.62
N ASN A 10 -28.80 -26.32 -3.28
CA ASN A 10 -29.44 -27.26 -2.37
C ASN A 10 -30.96 -27.09 -2.28
N MET A 11 -31.49 -25.88 -2.44
CA MET A 11 -32.92 -25.62 -2.51
C MET A 11 -33.53 -26.18 -3.80
N HIS A 12 -32.78 -26.19 -4.90
CA HIS A 12 -33.20 -26.82 -6.14
C HIS A 12 -33.36 -28.33 -5.99
N ALA A 13 -32.38 -28.98 -5.33
CA ALA A 13 -32.47 -30.41 -5.05
C ALA A 13 -33.70 -30.76 -4.17
N LEU A 14 -34.00 -29.96 -3.14
CA LEU A 14 -35.19 -30.11 -2.31
C LEU A 14 -36.47 -29.86 -3.08
N GLY A 15 -36.47 -28.96 -4.07
CA GLY A 15 -37.59 -28.75 -4.98
C GLY A 15 -37.91 -30.02 -5.80
N ILE A 16 -36.89 -30.67 -6.35
CA ILE A 16 -37.05 -31.95 -7.08
C ILE A 16 -37.65 -33.03 -6.16
N ILE A 17 -37.19 -33.14 -4.92
CA ILE A 17 -37.72 -34.09 -3.93
C ILE A 17 -39.21 -33.78 -3.63
N ALA A 18 -39.56 -32.52 -3.42
CA ALA A 18 -40.92 -32.09 -3.19
C ALA A 18 -41.86 -32.43 -4.37
N ASP A 19 -41.39 -32.12 -5.57
CA ASP A 19 -42.14 -32.43 -6.80
C ASP A 19 -42.33 -33.94 -6.98
N THR A 20 -41.30 -34.74 -6.72
CA THR A 20 -41.35 -36.20 -6.78
C THR A 20 -42.31 -36.77 -5.73
N ALA A 21 -42.36 -36.18 -4.55
CA ALA A 21 -43.25 -36.56 -3.45
C ALA A 21 -44.68 -35.99 -3.62
N GLY A 22 -44.92 -35.13 -4.59
CA GLY A 22 -46.22 -34.49 -4.81
C GLY A 22 -46.64 -33.53 -3.69
N VAL A 23 -45.68 -32.96 -2.98
CA VAL A 23 -45.91 -32.05 -1.84
C VAL A 23 -45.29 -30.68 -2.12
N LYS A 24 -45.82 -29.66 -1.45
CA LYS A 24 -45.20 -28.33 -1.51
C LYS A 24 -43.85 -28.35 -0.79
N MET A 25 -42.84 -27.70 -1.36
CA MET A 25 -41.50 -27.65 -0.84
C MET A 25 -41.44 -27.22 0.63
N GLY A 26 -42.27 -26.27 1.06
CA GLY A 26 -42.37 -25.85 2.45
C GLY A 26 -42.82 -26.91 3.44
N THR A 27 -43.46 -27.99 2.99
CA THR A 27 -43.91 -29.10 3.84
C THR A 27 -42.81 -30.14 4.09
N LEU A 28 -41.69 -30.08 3.38
CA LEU A 28 -40.52 -30.93 3.61
C LEU A 28 -39.69 -30.50 4.81
N GLY A 29 -40.13 -29.51 5.56
CA GLY A 29 -39.39 -29.03 6.71
C GLY A 29 -38.07 -28.36 6.34
N THR A 30 -37.98 -27.76 5.16
CA THR A 30 -36.79 -26.98 4.77
C THR A 30 -36.59 -25.85 5.77
N THR A 31 -35.37 -25.74 6.25
CA THR A 31 -35.02 -24.58 7.04
C THR A 31 -35.20 -23.34 6.19
N THR A 32 -36.06 -22.45 6.66
CA THR A 32 -36.11 -21.10 6.11
C THR A 32 -34.77 -20.44 6.40
N PHE A 33 -34.14 -19.92 5.37
CA PHE A 33 -32.95 -19.11 5.60
C PHE A 33 -33.33 -17.94 6.50
N ARG A 34 -32.89 -18.01 7.73
CA ARG A 34 -33.01 -16.89 8.67
C ARG A 34 -31.77 -16.08 8.58
N PRO A 35 -31.85 -14.78 8.30
CA PRO A 35 -30.74 -13.91 8.58
C PRO A 35 -30.48 -13.92 10.12
N PRO A 36 -29.26 -13.91 10.56
CA PRO A 36 -28.04 -13.92 9.79
C PRO A 36 -27.64 -15.30 9.30
N PHE A 37 -27.07 -15.38 8.10
CA PHE A 37 -26.46 -16.62 7.59
C PHE A 37 -25.11 -16.83 8.27
N THR A 38 -24.77 -18.05 8.54
CA THR A 38 -23.46 -18.41 9.10
C THR A 38 -22.50 -18.89 8.00
N PRO A 39 -21.21 -18.50 8.02
CA PRO A 39 -20.63 -17.52 8.94
C PRO A 39 -21.03 -16.09 8.59
N LEU A 40 -21.44 -15.32 9.57
CA LEU A 40 -21.68 -13.89 9.43
C LEU A 40 -20.55 -13.10 10.08
N THR A 41 -20.05 -12.12 9.34
CA THR A 41 -19.15 -11.14 9.94
C THR A 41 -19.95 -10.16 10.81
N PHE A 42 -19.35 -9.68 11.88
CA PHE A 42 -19.96 -8.64 12.71
C PHE A 42 -20.34 -7.39 11.90
N GLY A 43 -19.55 -7.03 10.89
CA GLY A 43 -19.86 -5.93 9.99
C GLY A 43 -21.19 -6.11 9.24
N THR A 44 -21.53 -7.33 8.84
CA THR A 44 -22.83 -7.63 8.21
C THR A 44 -23.98 -7.49 9.20
N LEU A 45 -23.79 -7.89 10.45
CA LEU A 45 -24.79 -7.75 11.52
C LEU A 45 -25.09 -6.29 11.88
N VAL A 46 -24.03 -5.48 11.98
CA VAL A 46 -24.13 -4.08 12.41
C VAL A 46 -24.58 -3.18 11.26
N GLY A 47 -24.31 -3.56 10.00
CA GLY A 47 -24.65 -2.78 8.81
C GLY A 47 -23.68 -1.62 8.55
N ARG A 48 -24.10 -0.67 7.70
CA ARG A 48 -23.23 0.45 7.29
C ARG A 48 -23.11 1.56 8.32
N ASN A 49 -24.10 1.74 9.15
CA ASN A 49 -24.18 2.82 10.16
C ASN A 49 -23.65 2.33 11.52
N VAL A 50 -22.49 1.74 11.52
CA VAL A 50 -21.90 1.13 12.72
C VAL A 50 -21.40 2.14 13.75
N GLY A 51 -21.07 3.37 13.29
CA GLY A 51 -20.53 4.41 14.16
C GLY A 51 -19.38 3.88 15.04
N LYS A 52 -19.37 4.27 16.29
CA LYS A 52 -18.35 3.88 17.27
C LYS A 52 -18.30 2.38 17.62
N PHE A 53 -19.31 1.59 17.27
CA PHE A 53 -19.31 0.15 17.51
C PHE A 53 -18.27 -0.60 16.65
N PHE A 54 -17.82 -0.01 15.58
CA PHE A 54 -16.82 -0.56 14.68
C PHE A 54 -15.48 0.17 14.76
N GLU A 55 -15.27 0.91 15.82
CA GLU A 55 -14.03 1.64 16.02
C GLU A 55 -12.88 0.67 16.23
N VAL A 56 -11.84 0.81 15.41
CA VAL A 56 -10.63 0.01 15.57
C VAL A 56 -9.91 0.36 16.86
N VAL A 57 -9.30 -0.66 17.49
CA VAL A 57 -8.71 -0.52 18.83
C VAL A 57 -7.18 -0.58 18.82
N ARG A 58 -6.55 -1.03 17.71
CA ARG A 58 -5.09 -1.14 17.67
C ARG A 58 -4.46 0.24 17.55
N LYS A 59 -3.49 0.48 18.40
CA LYS A 59 -2.76 1.74 18.52
C LYS A 59 -1.28 1.45 18.52
N THR A 60 -0.48 2.32 17.92
CA THR A 60 0.99 2.26 18.03
C THR A 60 1.43 2.71 19.42
N SER A 61 2.66 2.42 19.81
CA SER A 61 3.21 2.92 21.07
C SER A 61 3.46 4.43 21.06
N ILE A 62 3.28 5.08 19.92
CA ILE A 62 3.44 6.53 19.71
C ILE A 62 2.09 7.25 19.78
N HIS A 63 0.98 6.51 19.81
CA HIS A 63 -0.38 7.04 19.68
C HIS A 63 -0.69 8.23 20.60
N GLU A 64 -0.33 8.13 21.88
CA GLU A 64 -0.65 9.20 22.84
C GLU A 64 0.05 10.52 22.47
N TRP A 65 1.29 10.45 21.95
CA TRP A 65 1.96 11.64 21.44
C TRP A 65 1.19 12.27 20.26
N HIS A 66 0.65 11.46 19.37
CA HIS A 66 -0.14 11.95 18.24
C HIS A 66 -1.41 12.67 18.73
N VAL A 67 -2.10 12.08 19.71
CA VAL A 67 -3.28 12.72 20.34
C VAL A 67 -2.91 14.05 20.99
N GLU A 68 -1.83 14.10 21.77
CA GLU A 68 -1.33 15.32 22.43
C GLU A 68 -0.94 16.42 21.42
N ASN A 69 -0.62 16.05 20.18
CA ASN A 69 -0.22 16.96 19.11
C ASN A 69 -1.32 17.19 18.04
N ASN A 70 -2.58 16.98 18.41
CA ASN A 70 -3.77 17.26 17.60
C ASN A 70 -3.79 16.50 16.26
N ALA A 71 -3.32 15.26 16.25
CA ALA A 71 -3.51 14.41 15.08
C ALA A 71 -4.98 14.03 14.93
N GLU A 72 -5.52 14.16 13.73
CA GLU A 72 -6.73 13.46 13.32
C GLU A 72 -6.36 12.06 12.88
N PHE A 73 -7.27 11.10 13.07
CA PHE A 73 -6.98 9.69 12.84
C PHE A 73 -7.91 9.09 11.79
N GLU A 74 -7.33 8.19 10.99
CA GLU A 74 -8.08 7.28 10.13
C GLU A 74 -7.91 5.82 10.56
N ASN A 75 -8.85 4.98 10.13
CA ASN A 75 -8.79 3.54 10.34
C ASN A 75 -8.18 2.87 9.11
N VAL A 76 -7.01 2.23 9.27
CA VAL A 76 -6.37 1.43 8.23
C VAL A 76 -6.23 0.00 8.71
N GLY A 77 -6.98 -0.93 8.11
CA GLY A 77 -7.14 -2.26 8.66
C GLY A 77 -7.75 -2.18 10.07
N GLN A 78 -7.04 -2.68 11.07
CA GLN A 78 -7.45 -2.63 12.48
C GLN A 78 -6.73 -1.54 13.29
N TRP A 79 -5.97 -0.67 12.64
CA TRP A 79 -5.14 0.34 13.29
C TRP A 79 -5.76 1.72 13.20
N LYS A 80 -5.59 2.53 14.28
CA LYS A 80 -5.71 3.99 14.22
C LYS A 80 -4.37 4.56 13.78
N ARG A 81 -4.37 5.24 12.63
CA ARG A 81 -3.18 5.93 12.11
C ARG A 81 -3.41 7.43 12.09
N PRO A 82 -2.38 8.25 12.40
CA PRO A 82 -2.46 9.68 12.17
C PRO A 82 -2.74 9.97 10.70
N TRP A 83 -3.85 10.66 10.44
CA TRP A 83 -4.28 11.01 9.09
C TRP A 83 -3.67 12.32 8.64
N TYR A 84 -3.76 13.36 9.50
CA TYR A 84 -3.09 14.64 9.34
C TYR A 84 -2.99 15.34 10.70
N TYR A 85 -2.21 16.45 10.78
CA TYR A 85 -2.05 17.25 12.00
C TYR A 85 -2.50 18.68 11.75
N ALA A 86 -3.75 18.98 12.06
CA ALA A 86 -4.31 20.33 11.88
C ALA A 86 -3.73 21.32 12.91
N LYS A 87 -3.37 22.50 12.45
CA LYS A 87 -3.15 23.68 13.31
C LYS A 87 -4.44 24.49 13.42
N ASN A 88 -4.48 25.40 14.40
CA ASN A 88 -5.68 26.23 14.59
C ASN A 88 -6.10 26.94 13.28
N GLY A 89 -7.34 26.70 12.87
CA GLY A 89 -7.93 27.29 11.67
C GLY A 89 -7.63 26.54 10.35
N GLU A 90 -6.82 25.48 10.37
CA GLU A 90 -6.56 24.65 9.20
C GLU A 90 -7.65 23.59 9.03
N ASN A 91 -8.09 23.39 7.81
CA ASN A 91 -8.79 22.16 7.40
C ASN A 91 -7.77 21.09 6.99
N MET A 92 -8.26 19.90 6.64
CA MET A 92 -7.41 18.78 6.19
C MET A 92 -6.51 19.17 5.00
N HIS A 93 -7.05 19.83 4.01
CA HIS A 93 -6.29 20.21 2.80
C HIS A 93 -5.18 21.20 3.11
N ASP A 94 -5.43 22.18 3.99
CA ASP A 94 -4.42 23.16 4.42
C ASP A 94 -3.29 22.46 5.19
N ALA A 95 -3.65 21.55 6.10
CA ALA A 95 -2.68 20.76 6.88
C ALA A 95 -1.80 19.89 5.97
N VAL A 96 -2.41 19.15 5.04
CA VAL A 96 -1.71 18.26 4.09
C VAL A 96 -0.77 19.07 3.17
N GLN A 97 -1.19 20.22 2.68
CA GLN A 97 -0.33 21.08 1.87
C GLN A 97 0.90 21.56 2.67
N ARG A 98 0.71 22.01 3.90
CA ARG A 98 1.78 22.47 4.80
C ARG A 98 2.75 21.33 5.13
N GLU A 99 2.24 20.16 5.50
CA GLU A 99 3.02 18.96 5.80
C GLU A 99 3.83 18.50 4.59
N SER A 100 3.20 18.45 3.43
CA SER A 100 3.84 18.05 2.17
C SER A 100 4.98 19.01 1.80
N LYS A 101 4.77 20.33 1.92
CA LYS A 101 5.84 21.30 1.69
C LYS A 101 6.98 21.13 2.68
N ALA A 102 6.69 20.98 3.96
CA ALA A 102 7.72 20.78 4.99
C ALA A 102 8.58 19.54 4.70
N ALA A 103 7.96 18.42 4.31
CA ALA A 103 8.66 17.20 3.94
C ALA A 103 9.59 17.39 2.72
N ARG A 104 9.16 18.18 1.71
CA ARG A 104 9.93 18.48 0.50
C ARG A 104 11.00 19.54 0.71
N ASP A 105 10.72 20.56 1.50
CA ASP A 105 11.61 21.73 1.67
C ASP A 105 12.63 21.53 2.80
N SER A 106 12.32 20.67 3.79
CA SER A 106 13.19 20.44 4.95
C SER A 106 13.19 18.99 5.41
N ALA A 107 12.24 18.62 6.27
CA ALA A 107 12.10 17.25 6.75
C ALA A 107 10.69 16.95 7.26
N GLY A 108 10.23 15.74 7.03
CA GLY A 108 8.99 15.20 7.58
C GLY A 108 9.24 13.91 8.36
N ILE A 109 8.35 13.59 9.31
CA ILE A 109 8.39 12.34 10.08
C ILE A 109 7.00 11.69 10.09
N LEU A 110 6.95 10.38 9.79
CA LEU A 110 5.74 9.56 9.76
C LEU A 110 5.87 8.39 10.74
N ASP A 111 4.78 8.08 11.46
CA ASP A 111 4.64 6.82 12.17
C ASP A 111 4.32 5.68 11.19
N ALA A 112 5.32 4.88 10.85
CA ALA A 112 5.22 3.72 9.97
C ALA A 112 5.12 2.39 10.74
N SER A 113 4.81 2.43 12.03
CA SER A 113 4.78 1.24 12.90
C SER A 113 3.74 0.21 12.47
N THR A 114 2.67 0.64 11.80
CA THR A 114 1.54 -0.22 11.42
C THR A 114 1.77 -1.08 10.18
N LEU A 115 2.84 -0.83 9.42
CA LEU A 115 3.22 -1.70 8.30
C LEU A 115 3.43 -3.12 8.82
N GLY A 116 2.88 -4.12 8.12
CA GLY A 116 3.12 -5.50 8.46
C GLY A 116 4.61 -5.82 8.46
N LYS A 117 5.06 -6.58 9.45
CA LYS A 117 6.46 -7.02 9.57
C LYS A 117 6.47 -8.52 9.86
N ILE A 118 7.12 -9.26 8.99
CA ILE A 118 7.28 -10.71 9.08
C ILE A 118 8.77 -11.03 9.15
N ASP A 119 9.17 -11.66 10.23
CA ASP A 119 10.51 -12.22 10.40
C ASP A 119 10.56 -13.57 9.69
N ILE A 120 11.53 -13.78 8.81
CA ILE A 120 11.68 -14.97 7.98
C ILE A 120 13.06 -15.55 8.24
N GLN A 121 13.11 -16.74 8.80
CA GLN A 121 14.36 -17.43 9.13
C GLN A 121 14.34 -18.86 8.58
N GLY A 122 15.51 -19.40 8.31
CA GLY A 122 15.69 -20.76 7.85
C GLY A 122 16.70 -20.87 6.70
N SER A 123 17.26 -22.06 6.51
CA SER A 123 18.26 -22.29 5.46
C SER A 123 17.68 -22.06 4.06
N ASP A 124 16.38 -22.25 3.86
CA ASP A 124 15.68 -22.10 2.60
C ASP A 124 14.92 -20.77 2.47
N ALA A 125 15.10 -19.80 3.40
CA ALA A 125 14.43 -18.52 3.39
C ALA A 125 14.62 -17.74 2.06
N SER A 126 15.82 -17.80 1.48
CA SER A 126 16.11 -17.18 0.18
C SER A 126 15.34 -17.82 -0.97
N GLU A 127 15.26 -19.15 -1.00
CA GLU A 127 14.50 -19.90 -2.01
C GLU A 127 13.00 -19.65 -1.85
N PHE A 128 12.48 -19.65 -0.62
CA PHE A 128 11.10 -19.33 -0.32
C PHE A 128 10.72 -17.95 -0.88
N LEU A 129 11.52 -16.92 -0.58
CA LEU A 129 11.29 -15.56 -1.10
C LEU A 129 11.38 -15.52 -2.65
N ASN A 130 12.23 -16.35 -3.26
CA ASN A 130 12.26 -16.49 -4.71
C ASN A 130 10.97 -17.09 -5.27
N ARG A 131 10.33 -18.04 -4.59
CA ARG A 131 9.06 -18.62 -5.03
C ARG A 131 7.90 -17.64 -4.86
N VAL A 132 7.92 -16.81 -3.81
CA VAL A 132 6.84 -15.87 -3.48
C VAL A 132 6.84 -14.63 -4.36
N TYR A 133 7.99 -13.97 -4.51
CA TYR A 133 8.08 -12.68 -5.19
C TYR A 133 8.36 -12.79 -6.69
N THR A 134 7.95 -11.77 -7.44
CA THR A 134 8.24 -11.66 -8.89
C THR A 134 9.73 -11.49 -9.18
N ASN A 135 10.49 -10.84 -8.31
CA ASN A 135 11.93 -10.56 -8.46
C ASN A 135 12.80 -11.57 -7.67
N ALA A 136 14.12 -11.52 -7.88
CA ALA A 136 15.06 -12.52 -7.36
C ALA A 136 15.64 -12.11 -6.00
N TRP A 137 15.79 -13.09 -5.09
CA TRP A 137 16.25 -12.88 -3.71
C TRP A 137 17.57 -13.59 -3.39
N SER A 138 17.88 -14.71 -4.04
CA SER A 138 19.07 -15.52 -3.76
C SER A 138 20.39 -14.75 -3.85
N LYS A 139 20.44 -13.69 -4.66
CA LYS A 139 21.61 -12.81 -4.82
C LYS A 139 21.52 -11.48 -4.08
N LEU A 140 20.51 -11.28 -3.21
CA LEU A 140 20.47 -10.09 -2.37
C LEU A 140 21.60 -10.19 -1.33
N ALA A 141 22.50 -9.22 -1.30
CA ALA A 141 23.59 -9.22 -0.33
C ALA A 141 23.07 -8.95 1.09
N ILE A 142 23.76 -9.46 2.10
CA ILE A 142 23.50 -9.12 3.51
C ILE A 142 23.62 -7.60 3.69
N GLY A 143 22.75 -7.01 4.50
CA GLY A 143 22.69 -5.55 4.70
C GLY A 143 22.01 -4.78 3.58
N LYS A 144 21.37 -5.46 2.61
CA LYS A 144 20.62 -4.83 1.53
C LYS A 144 19.12 -5.08 1.66
N CYS A 145 18.37 -4.10 1.18
CA CYS A 145 16.92 -4.14 1.06
C CYS A 145 16.53 -4.33 -0.41
N ARG A 146 15.33 -4.86 -0.63
CA ARG A 146 14.74 -4.95 -1.97
C ARG A 146 13.24 -4.79 -1.89
N TYR A 147 12.71 -3.89 -2.73
CA TYR A 147 11.27 -3.82 -2.95
C TYR A 147 10.82 -5.06 -3.71
N GLY A 148 9.78 -5.71 -3.21
CA GLY A 148 9.20 -6.92 -3.76
C GLY A 148 7.73 -6.74 -4.09
N LEU A 149 7.28 -7.41 -5.14
CA LEU A 149 5.90 -7.47 -5.57
C LEU A 149 5.41 -8.91 -5.54
N MET A 150 4.34 -9.17 -4.80
CA MET A 150 3.69 -10.47 -4.72
C MET A 150 2.48 -10.52 -5.65
N LEU A 151 2.26 -11.67 -6.25
CA LEU A 151 1.10 -11.97 -7.09
C LEU A 151 0.24 -13.05 -6.44
N ASN A 152 -1.03 -13.08 -6.84
CA ASN A 152 -1.84 -14.27 -6.74
C ASN A 152 -1.50 -15.27 -7.86
N GLU A 153 -2.01 -16.46 -7.77
CA GLU A 153 -1.82 -17.54 -8.74
C GLU A 153 -2.33 -17.18 -10.14
N ASP A 154 -3.30 -16.27 -10.23
CA ASP A 154 -3.85 -15.74 -11.47
C ASP A 154 -3.00 -14.61 -12.10
N GLY A 155 -1.89 -14.22 -11.46
CA GLY A 155 -0.96 -13.21 -11.97
C GLY A 155 -1.32 -11.77 -11.58
N MET A 156 -2.35 -11.59 -10.76
CA MET A 156 -2.76 -10.27 -10.28
C MET A 156 -1.94 -9.85 -9.05
N VAL A 157 -1.67 -8.56 -8.93
CA VAL A 157 -0.94 -7.99 -7.78
C VAL A 157 -1.71 -8.25 -6.50
N TYR A 158 -1.03 -8.82 -5.52
CA TYR A 158 -1.58 -9.20 -4.23
C TYR A 158 -1.16 -8.27 -3.10
N ASP A 159 0.16 -8.07 -2.93
CA ASP A 159 0.74 -7.16 -1.95
C ASP A 159 2.15 -6.75 -2.39
N ASP A 160 2.72 -5.76 -1.73
CA ASP A 160 4.08 -5.29 -1.95
C ASP A 160 4.75 -4.91 -0.64
N GLY A 161 6.05 -4.70 -0.69
CA GLY A 161 6.81 -4.25 0.47
C GLY A 161 8.31 -4.33 0.26
N VAL A 162 9.04 -3.94 1.29
CA VAL A 162 10.50 -4.00 1.29
C VAL A 162 10.94 -5.15 2.18
N THR A 163 11.76 -6.05 1.64
CA THR A 163 12.40 -7.11 2.41
C THR A 163 13.89 -6.84 2.54
N THR A 164 14.38 -6.96 3.76
CA THR A 164 15.78 -6.72 4.14
C THR A 164 16.46 -8.04 4.44
N ARG A 165 17.65 -8.29 3.88
CA ARG A 165 18.48 -9.44 4.28
C ARG A 165 19.36 -9.04 5.45
N ILE A 166 19.04 -9.54 6.64
CA ILE A 166 19.74 -9.24 7.89
C ILE A 166 21.00 -10.08 8.03
N SER A 167 20.88 -11.38 7.75
CA SER A 167 22.00 -12.32 7.75
C SER A 167 21.82 -13.35 6.63
N GLU A 168 22.66 -14.37 6.59
CA GLU A 168 22.60 -15.39 5.53
C GLU A 168 21.22 -16.01 5.39
N ASN A 169 20.60 -16.40 6.50
CA ASN A 169 19.34 -17.13 6.59
C ASN A 169 18.24 -16.35 7.33
N HIS A 170 18.37 -15.02 7.41
CA HIS A 170 17.44 -14.18 8.14
C HIS A 170 17.03 -12.95 7.34
N TYR A 171 15.73 -12.77 7.15
CA TYR A 171 15.12 -11.66 6.44
C TYR A 171 14.03 -11.00 7.29
N LEU A 172 13.87 -9.70 7.14
CA LEU A 172 12.73 -8.95 7.65
C LEU A 172 11.93 -8.43 6.45
N MET A 173 10.71 -8.92 6.31
CA MET A 173 9.77 -8.56 5.25
C MET A 173 8.77 -7.54 5.77
N THR A 174 8.50 -6.48 5.02
CA THR A 174 7.36 -5.59 5.27
C THR A 174 6.23 -5.83 4.27
N THR A 175 5.00 -5.52 4.66
CA THR A 175 3.78 -5.63 3.86
C THR A 175 2.94 -4.37 4.02
N THR A 176 1.88 -4.22 3.23
CA THR A 176 0.88 -3.19 3.52
C THR A 176 0.25 -3.40 4.89
N THR A 177 -0.20 -2.30 5.52
CA THR A 177 -0.87 -2.36 6.85
C THR A 177 -2.12 -3.24 6.82
N GLY A 178 -2.96 -3.07 5.81
CA GLY A 178 -4.20 -3.83 5.66
C GLY A 178 -3.98 -5.29 5.25
N GLY A 179 -2.91 -5.58 4.51
CA GLY A 179 -2.58 -6.91 4.00
C GLY A 179 -1.84 -7.80 4.98
N ALA A 180 -1.29 -7.26 6.08
CA ALA A 180 -0.33 -7.96 6.95
C ALA A 180 -0.77 -9.37 7.38
N ALA A 181 -1.98 -9.52 7.88
CA ALA A 181 -2.50 -10.81 8.32
C ALA A 181 -2.74 -11.78 7.16
N ASN A 182 -3.29 -11.29 6.05
CA ASN A 182 -3.59 -12.10 4.87
C ASN A 182 -2.31 -12.59 4.20
N VAL A 183 -1.28 -11.73 4.12
CA VAL A 183 0.03 -12.10 3.58
C VAL A 183 0.64 -13.20 4.42
N LEU A 184 0.71 -13.04 5.75
CA LEU A 184 1.27 -14.07 6.63
C LEU A 184 0.52 -15.40 6.47
N SER A 185 -0.81 -15.37 6.55
CA SER A 185 -1.65 -16.57 6.40
C SER A 185 -1.39 -17.28 5.06
N LYS A 186 -1.28 -16.53 3.96
CA LYS A 186 -0.98 -17.08 2.63
C LYS A 186 0.42 -17.70 2.57
N LEU A 187 1.40 -17.05 3.17
CA LEU A 187 2.78 -17.57 3.23
C LEU A 187 2.87 -18.85 4.07
N GLU A 188 2.16 -18.91 5.19
CA GLU A 188 2.07 -20.12 6.04
C GLU A 188 1.36 -21.26 5.29
N ASP A 189 0.29 -20.96 4.55
CA ASP A 189 -0.42 -21.95 3.73
C ASP A 189 0.52 -22.58 2.69
N TYR A 190 1.29 -21.77 1.95
CA TYR A 190 2.27 -22.28 1.00
C TYR A 190 3.34 -23.17 1.65
N LEU A 191 3.85 -22.79 2.83
CA LEU A 191 4.84 -23.62 3.53
C LEU A 191 4.25 -24.95 4.01
N GLN A 192 2.98 -24.97 4.41
CA GLN A 192 2.35 -26.16 4.93
C GLN A 192 1.80 -27.08 3.85
N THR A 193 1.43 -26.57 2.69
CA THR A 193 0.72 -27.33 1.65
C THR A 193 1.57 -27.55 0.39
N GLU A 194 2.21 -26.50 -0.13
CA GLU A 194 2.91 -26.57 -1.41
C GLU A 194 4.41 -26.88 -1.25
N TRP A 195 5.03 -26.38 -0.17
CA TRP A 195 6.47 -26.48 0.04
C TRP A 195 6.86 -26.93 1.46
N PRO A 196 6.26 -28.04 1.94
CA PRO A 196 6.52 -28.52 3.32
C PRO A 196 7.96 -29.01 3.53
N GLU A 197 8.72 -29.19 2.45
CA GLU A 197 10.13 -29.58 2.49
C GLU A 197 11.09 -28.43 2.83
N LEU A 198 10.63 -27.16 2.74
CA LEU A 198 11.50 -26.01 2.98
C LEU A 198 11.71 -25.78 4.50
N ASP A 199 12.96 -25.60 4.88
CA ASP A 199 13.35 -25.18 6.23
C ASP A 199 13.19 -23.65 6.35
N VAL A 200 11.95 -23.21 6.64
CA VAL A 200 11.59 -21.80 6.77
C VAL A 200 10.62 -21.60 7.92
N TYR A 201 10.88 -20.58 8.73
CA TYR A 201 10.07 -20.18 9.86
C TYR A 201 9.59 -18.74 9.67
N LEU A 202 8.29 -18.54 9.79
CA LEU A 202 7.64 -17.23 9.66
C LEU A 202 7.12 -16.78 11.01
N THR A 203 7.38 -15.53 11.39
CA THR A 203 6.87 -14.95 12.63
C THR A 203 6.39 -13.54 12.39
N SER A 204 5.14 -13.24 12.73
CA SER A 204 4.67 -11.84 12.76
C SER A 204 5.38 -11.08 13.85
N VAL A 205 6.09 -10.02 13.48
CA VAL A 205 6.77 -9.11 14.39
C VAL A 205 6.26 -7.67 14.27
N THR A 206 5.06 -7.51 13.70
CA THR A 206 4.42 -6.20 13.51
C THR A 206 4.32 -5.43 14.81
N ASP A 207 3.82 -6.07 15.87
CA ASP A 207 3.66 -5.43 17.18
C ASP A 207 4.97 -5.32 17.97
N HIS A 208 6.01 -6.00 17.52
CA HIS A 208 7.33 -5.98 18.18
C HIS A 208 8.09 -4.69 17.89
N TYR A 209 7.86 -4.05 16.73
CA TYR A 209 8.59 -2.87 16.30
C TYR A 209 7.69 -1.64 16.20
N SER A 210 8.20 -0.51 16.71
CA SER A 210 7.77 0.83 16.30
C SER A 210 8.73 1.38 15.25
N THR A 211 8.20 2.11 14.28
CA THR A 211 8.97 2.60 13.14
C THR A 211 8.73 4.09 12.94
N ALA A 212 9.79 4.89 13.06
CA ALA A 212 9.79 6.30 12.68
C ALA A 212 10.42 6.43 11.27
N SER A 213 9.68 6.97 10.31
CA SER A 213 10.18 7.25 8.97
C SER A 213 10.47 8.74 8.83
N ILE A 214 11.74 9.12 8.66
CA ILE A 214 12.19 10.51 8.50
C ILE A 214 12.57 10.73 7.04
N CYS A 215 11.96 11.69 6.36
CA CYS A 215 12.22 11.99 4.96
C CYS A 215 12.54 13.47 4.73
N GLY A 216 13.11 13.78 3.57
CA GLY A 216 13.40 15.14 3.13
C GLY A 216 14.89 15.48 3.13
N PRO A 217 15.28 16.64 2.57
CA PRO A 217 16.68 17.01 2.37
C PRO A 217 17.52 17.12 3.65
N ASN A 218 16.89 17.35 4.80
CA ASN A 218 17.59 17.40 6.10
C ASN A 218 17.51 16.08 6.87
N SER A 219 16.89 15.02 6.34
CA SER A 219 16.76 13.73 7.04
C SER A 219 18.11 13.13 7.46
N LYS A 220 19.13 13.21 6.61
CA LYS A 220 20.50 12.75 6.90
C LYS A 220 21.13 13.49 8.07
N LYS A 221 20.89 14.80 8.18
CA LYS A 221 21.42 15.62 9.28
C LYS A 221 20.74 15.24 10.61
N ILE A 222 19.44 14.99 10.58
CA ILE A 222 18.68 14.55 11.76
C ILE A 222 19.17 13.17 12.20
N LEU A 223 19.32 12.24 11.24
CA LEU A 223 19.81 10.90 11.55
C LEU A 223 21.23 10.93 12.15
N ASN A 224 22.11 11.83 11.65
CA ASN A 224 23.47 11.98 12.14
C ASN A 224 23.51 12.48 13.61
N LYS A 225 22.51 13.24 14.06
CA LYS A 225 22.38 13.61 15.47
C LYS A 225 21.93 12.45 16.35
N LEU A 226 21.05 11.59 15.83
CA LEU A 226 20.56 10.42 16.56
C LEU A 226 21.62 9.32 16.63
N PHE A 227 22.40 9.16 15.57
CA PHE A 227 23.41 8.12 15.40
C PHE A 227 24.75 8.73 14.94
N PRO A 228 25.47 9.45 15.82
CA PRO A 228 26.66 10.22 15.44
C PRO A 228 27.84 9.37 14.97
N ASN A 229 27.86 8.09 15.31
CA ASN A 229 28.92 7.15 14.91
C ASN A 229 28.55 6.34 13.65
N LEU A 230 27.33 6.48 13.14
CA LEU A 230 26.89 5.76 11.95
C LEU A 230 27.40 6.46 10.69
N ASP A 231 28.15 5.75 9.88
CA ASP A 231 28.57 6.28 8.58
C ASP A 231 27.36 6.30 7.62
N LEU A 232 26.91 7.52 7.34
CA LEU A 232 25.78 7.84 6.46
C LEU A 232 26.22 8.23 5.04
N SER A 233 27.49 8.02 4.68
CA SER A 233 27.96 8.26 3.32
C SER A 233 27.20 7.37 2.31
N ASP A 234 27.05 7.85 1.08
CA ASP A 234 26.34 7.10 0.04
C ASP A 234 27.07 5.82 -0.37
N GLU A 235 28.40 5.78 -0.15
CA GLU A 235 29.22 4.59 -0.38
C GLU A 235 28.90 3.50 0.65
N ASN A 236 28.79 3.84 1.92
CA ASN A 236 28.64 2.87 3.01
C ASN A 236 27.20 2.64 3.43
N PHE A 237 26.29 3.58 3.11
CA PHE A 237 24.86 3.45 3.36
C PHE A 237 24.02 3.92 2.15
N PRO A 238 24.15 3.27 0.99
CA PRO A 238 23.40 3.61 -0.21
C PRO A 238 21.91 3.36 -0.06
N HIS A 239 21.09 3.94 -0.96
CA HIS A 239 19.68 3.62 -1.04
C HIS A 239 19.43 2.10 -1.16
N MET A 240 18.35 1.61 -0.56
CA MET A 240 18.02 0.19 -0.43
C MET A 240 19.08 -0.60 0.35
N SER A 241 19.55 -0.03 1.45
CA SER A 241 20.43 -0.72 2.40
C SER A 241 19.94 -0.59 3.84
N PHE A 242 20.52 -1.41 4.67
CA PHE A 242 20.17 -1.62 6.07
C PHE A 242 21.43 -1.58 6.93
N LYS A 243 21.32 -1.00 8.11
CA LYS A 243 22.32 -1.02 9.15
C LYS A 243 21.68 -1.20 10.52
N GLU A 244 22.41 -1.77 11.44
CA GLU A 244 22.08 -1.80 12.86
C GLU A 244 22.98 -0.85 13.62
N ASP A 245 22.41 -0.12 14.57
CA ASP A 245 23.15 0.75 15.50
C ASP A 245 22.34 0.87 16.80
N LYS A 246 22.85 1.60 17.77
CA LYS A 246 22.20 1.83 19.06
C LYS A 246 21.83 3.29 19.23
N LEU A 247 20.57 3.51 19.56
CA LEU A 247 20.11 4.79 20.05
C LEU A 247 20.22 4.74 21.59
N GLU A 248 21.14 5.51 22.15
CA GLU A 248 21.61 5.34 23.55
C GLU A 248 22.14 3.91 23.76
N ASN A 249 21.38 3.03 24.40
CA ASN A 249 21.75 1.62 24.61
C ASN A 249 20.76 0.64 23.97
N ILE A 250 19.81 1.13 23.16
CA ILE A 250 18.73 0.34 22.58
C ILE A 250 19.06 0.02 21.12
N ASN A 251 19.01 -1.24 20.75
CA ASN A 251 19.27 -1.67 19.37
C ASN A 251 18.21 -1.10 18.42
N CYS A 252 18.67 -0.52 17.34
CA CYS A 252 17.83 0.00 16.25
C CYS A 252 18.22 -0.65 14.92
N ARG A 253 17.22 -0.89 14.09
CA ARG A 253 17.37 -1.27 12.69
C ARG A 253 17.04 -0.08 11.81
N ILE A 254 17.99 0.36 11.02
CA ILE A 254 17.89 1.57 10.20
C ILE A 254 17.93 1.16 8.74
N MET A 255 16.89 1.52 7.99
CA MET A 255 16.79 1.23 6.55
C MET A 255 16.80 2.54 5.78
N ARG A 256 17.66 2.67 4.77
CA ARG A 256 17.62 3.79 3.82
C ARG A 256 16.68 3.42 2.67
N ILE A 257 15.40 3.63 2.89
CA ILE A 257 14.31 3.35 1.95
C ILE A 257 13.35 4.53 1.92
N SER A 258 12.57 4.68 0.86
CA SER A 258 11.69 5.83 0.68
C SER A 258 10.39 5.46 -0.01
N PHE A 259 9.29 5.94 0.53
CA PHE A 259 7.98 5.92 -0.11
C PHE A 259 7.52 7.30 -0.61
N THR A 260 8.21 8.36 -0.18
CA THR A 260 7.92 9.74 -0.61
C THR A 260 8.71 10.18 -1.83
N GLY A 261 9.74 9.43 -2.22
CA GLY A 261 10.71 9.83 -3.24
C GLY A 261 11.76 10.83 -2.77
N GLU A 262 11.78 11.19 -1.48
CA GLU A 262 12.86 11.95 -0.85
C GLU A 262 13.93 11.01 -0.30
N LEU A 263 15.11 11.56 0.01
CA LEU A 263 16.04 10.89 0.90
C LEU A 263 15.32 10.56 2.21
N SER A 264 15.32 9.30 2.61
CA SER A 264 14.51 8.85 3.73
C SER A 264 15.15 7.69 4.47
N TYR A 265 14.87 7.61 5.77
CA TYR A 265 15.34 6.57 6.68
C TYR A 265 14.20 6.10 7.57
N GLU A 266 14.03 4.79 7.67
CA GLU A 266 13.13 4.15 8.62
C GLU A 266 13.91 3.57 9.78
N ILE A 267 13.61 4.05 10.98
CA ILE A 267 14.24 3.62 12.24
C ILE A 267 13.27 2.69 12.95
N ASN A 268 13.62 1.43 13.04
CA ASN A 268 12.85 0.41 13.73
C ASN A 268 13.46 0.13 15.09
N ILE A 269 12.65 0.19 16.15
CA ILE A 269 13.03 -0.07 17.54
C ILE A 269 11.99 -0.99 18.18
N GLU A 270 12.34 -1.70 19.26
CA GLU A 270 11.32 -2.44 20.02
C GLU A 270 10.17 -1.52 20.45
N SER A 271 8.92 -1.97 20.27
CA SER A 271 7.71 -1.15 20.44
C SER A 271 7.65 -0.40 21.77
N LYS A 272 8.11 -1.01 22.85
CA LYS A 272 8.11 -0.37 24.19
C LYS A 272 8.91 0.95 24.24
N TYR A 273 9.84 1.16 23.30
CA TYR A 273 10.66 2.35 23.20
C TYR A 273 10.18 3.32 22.09
N GLY A 274 9.12 3.00 21.37
CA GLY A 274 8.66 3.79 20.23
C GLY A 274 8.32 5.23 20.57
N HIS A 275 7.66 5.46 21.71
CA HIS A 275 7.37 6.81 22.20
C HIS A 275 8.66 7.62 22.47
N SER A 276 9.68 7.00 23.06
CA SER A 276 10.98 7.63 23.33
C SER A 276 11.72 7.94 22.02
N LEU A 277 11.79 6.96 21.09
CA LEU A 277 12.35 7.17 19.75
C LEU A 277 11.72 8.39 19.08
N TRP A 278 10.38 8.46 19.06
CA TRP A 278 9.67 9.54 18.42
C TRP A 278 10.03 10.92 19.01
N LYS A 279 10.04 11.03 20.35
CA LYS A 279 10.45 12.26 21.03
C LYS A 279 11.89 12.66 20.70
N MET A 280 12.81 11.69 20.66
CA MET A 280 14.20 11.96 20.30
C MET A 280 14.33 12.43 18.86
N CYS A 281 13.56 11.84 17.92
CA CYS A 281 13.51 12.30 16.53
C CYS A 281 12.99 13.74 16.43
N ILE A 282 11.89 14.06 17.11
CA ILE A 282 11.31 15.42 17.13
C ILE A 282 12.34 16.42 17.71
N GLU A 283 13.00 16.08 18.82
CA GLU A 283 14.02 16.95 19.43
C GLU A 283 15.22 17.17 18.51
N ALA A 284 15.77 16.09 17.94
CA ALA A 284 16.90 16.17 17.00
C ALA A 284 16.55 16.97 15.73
N GLY A 285 15.29 16.95 15.34
CA GLY A 285 14.77 17.61 14.14
C GLY A 285 14.34 19.06 14.32
N LYS A 286 14.27 19.59 15.56
CA LYS A 286 13.76 20.95 15.83
C LYS A 286 14.41 22.04 14.99
N GLU A 287 15.74 22.07 14.94
CA GLU A 287 16.48 23.08 14.16
C GLU A 287 16.27 22.97 12.65
N PHE A 288 15.79 21.82 12.17
CA PHE A 288 15.47 21.55 10.77
C PHE A 288 13.97 21.67 10.49
N ASN A 289 13.17 22.18 11.43
CA ASN A 289 11.72 22.27 11.32
C ASN A 289 11.07 20.91 10.96
N LEU A 290 11.57 19.81 11.55
CA LEU A 290 10.99 18.49 11.35
C LEU A 290 9.50 18.51 11.65
N THR A 291 8.70 18.19 10.65
CA THR A 291 7.24 18.29 10.72
C THR A 291 6.63 16.89 10.73
N PRO A 292 5.86 16.52 11.77
CA PRO A 292 5.06 15.31 11.71
C PRO A 292 4.02 15.42 10.58
N TYR A 293 3.84 14.36 9.83
CA TYR A 293 2.84 14.28 8.77
C TYR A 293 2.06 12.97 8.84
N GLY A 294 0.82 13.03 8.39
CA GLY A 294 -0.07 11.88 8.41
C GLY A 294 -0.11 11.11 7.09
N THR A 295 -0.98 10.10 7.06
CA THR A 295 -1.16 9.21 5.92
C THR A 295 -1.67 9.95 4.68
N GLU A 296 -2.51 10.98 4.83
CA GLU A 296 -3.00 11.76 3.68
C GLU A 296 -1.86 12.50 2.98
N THR A 297 -0.95 13.08 3.75
CA THR A 297 0.27 13.69 3.20
C THR A 297 1.19 12.64 2.55
N MET A 298 1.32 11.45 3.14
CA MET A 298 2.04 10.34 2.55
C MET A 298 1.44 9.97 1.19
N HIS A 299 0.12 9.92 1.07
CA HIS A 299 -0.60 9.63 -0.17
C HIS A 299 -0.30 10.67 -1.27
N LEU A 300 -0.26 11.95 -0.93
CA LEU A 300 0.12 13.01 -1.85
C LEU A 300 1.60 12.85 -2.29
N LEU A 301 2.53 12.68 -1.33
CA LEU A 301 3.96 12.61 -1.62
C LEU A 301 4.31 11.40 -2.51
N ARG A 302 3.73 10.22 -2.24
CA ARG A 302 3.94 9.03 -3.09
C ARG A 302 3.34 9.21 -4.49
N ALA A 303 2.15 9.87 -4.59
CA ALA A 303 1.51 10.11 -5.88
C ALA A 303 2.33 11.06 -6.76
N GLU A 304 2.96 12.09 -6.18
CA GLU A 304 3.92 12.95 -6.91
C GLU A 304 5.07 12.13 -7.53
N LYS A 305 5.49 11.06 -6.87
CA LYS A 305 6.55 10.15 -7.31
C LYS A 305 6.05 9.02 -8.22
N GLY A 306 4.74 8.85 -8.32
CA GLY A 306 4.12 7.78 -9.10
C GLY A 306 4.24 6.39 -8.46
N PHE A 307 4.47 6.31 -7.15
CA PHE A 307 4.45 5.04 -6.42
C PHE A 307 3.02 4.61 -6.16
N ILE A 308 2.74 3.34 -6.37
CA ILE A 308 1.41 2.75 -6.17
C ILE A 308 1.13 2.48 -4.69
N ILE A 309 -0.16 2.42 -4.37
CA ILE A 309 -0.68 1.79 -3.14
C ILE A 309 -1.53 0.60 -3.56
N VAL A 310 -1.16 -0.59 -3.11
CA VAL A 310 -1.96 -1.81 -3.31
C VAL A 310 -3.29 -1.66 -2.57
N GLY A 311 -4.39 -1.91 -3.29
CA GLY A 311 -5.74 -1.71 -2.79
C GLY A 311 -6.35 -0.33 -3.10
N GLN A 312 -5.54 0.67 -3.50
CA GLN A 312 -6.01 1.96 -4.00
C GLN A 312 -5.80 2.07 -5.52
N ASP A 313 -4.57 1.87 -5.99
CA ASP A 313 -4.27 1.87 -7.44
C ASP A 313 -4.41 0.47 -8.07
N THR A 314 -4.77 -0.53 -7.27
CA THR A 314 -5.08 -1.90 -7.71
C THR A 314 -6.42 -2.34 -7.16
N ASP A 315 -7.13 -3.16 -7.92
CA ASP A 315 -8.48 -3.66 -7.59
C ASP A 315 -8.56 -5.21 -7.63
N GLY A 316 -7.41 -5.89 -7.61
CA GLY A 316 -7.32 -7.36 -7.74
C GLY A 316 -7.36 -7.85 -9.19
N THR A 317 -7.45 -6.97 -10.19
CA THR A 317 -7.41 -7.32 -11.62
C THR A 317 -6.17 -6.81 -12.35
N MET A 318 -5.25 -6.16 -11.63
CA MET A 318 -4.07 -5.52 -12.22
C MET A 318 -2.85 -6.44 -12.18
N THR A 319 -2.23 -6.63 -13.34
CA THR A 319 -0.92 -7.29 -13.45
C THR A 319 0.22 -6.28 -13.22
N PRO A 320 1.47 -6.72 -12.99
CA PRO A 320 2.62 -5.81 -12.93
C PRO A 320 2.77 -4.95 -14.20
N SER A 321 2.47 -5.53 -15.38
CA SER A 321 2.52 -4.79 -16.63
C SER A 321 1.47 -3.69 -16.69
N ASP A 322 0.25 -3.94 -16.22
CA ASP A 322 -0.80 -2.91 -16.14
C ASP A 322 -0.36 -1.70 -15.30
N LEU A 323 0.45 -1.93 -14.27
CA LEU A 323 0.99 -0.90 -13.37
C LEU A 323 2.31 -0.26 -13.87
N GLN A 324 2.77 -0.59 -15.08
CA GLN A 324 4.07 -0.18 -15.62
C GLN A 324 5.27 -0.67 -14.77
N MET A 325 5.11 -1.82 -14.12
CA MET A 325 6.10 -2.42 -13.23
C MET A 325 6.78 -3.67 -13.84
N ASP A 326 6.88 -3.77 -15.16
CA ASP A 326 7.57 -4.88 -15.85
C ASP A 326 9.03 -5.05 -15.39
N TRP A 327 9.64 -3.97 -14.94
CA TRP A 327 11.01 -3.93 -14.46
C TRP A 327 11.26 -4.78 -13.20
N ILE A 328 10.22 -5.04 -12.38
CA ILE A 328 10.35 -5.85 -11.15
C ILE A 328 10.14 -7.34 -11.42
N VAL A 329 9.58 -7.70 -12.57
CA VAL A 329 9.30 -9.09 -12.93
C VAL A 329 10.56 -9.73 -13.51
N SER A 330 11.13 -10.71 -12.82
CA SER A 330 12.35 -11.38 -13.24
C SER A 330 12.11 -12.24 -14.48
N LYS A 331 12.85 -11.95 -15.55
CA LYS A 331 12.89 -12.77 -16.76
C LYS A 331 13.76 -14.02 -16.62
N LYS A 332 14.61 -14.08 -15.59
CA LYS A 332 15.61 -15.14 -15.40
C LYS A 332 15.18 -16.25 -14.44
N LYS A 333 14.21 -15.96 -13.57
CA LYS A 333 13.70 -16.97 -12.63
C LYS A 333 12.94 -18.06 -13.39
N TYR A 334 13.16 -19.30 -12.95
CA TYR A 334 12.44 -20.44 -13.53
C TYR A 334 10.94 -20.34 -13.28
N ASP A 335 10.55 -20.12 -12.02
CA ASP A 335 9.14 -19.96 -11.63
C ASP A 335 9.00 -19.04 -10.41
N PHE A 336 7.78 -18.56 -10.18
CA PHE A 336 7.28 -17.87 -8.98
C PHE A 336 5.76 -17.85 -9.04
N ILE A 337 5.10 -17.56 -7.91
CA ILE A 337 3.64 -17.51 -7.83
C ILE A 337 3.09 -16.53 -8.88
N GLY A 338 2.13 -16.99 -9.68
CA GLY A 338 1.47 -16.20 -10.72
C GLY A 338 2.25 -16.07 -12.03
N LYS A 339 3.50 -16.56 -12.14
CA LYS A 339 4.31 -16.37 -13.36
C LYS A 339 3.62 -16.88 -14.62
N ARG A 340 3.08 -18.10 -14.58
CA ARG A 340 2.41 -18.71 -15.74
C ARG A 340 1.20 -17.89 -16.19
N SER A 341 0.47 -17.35 -15.23
CA SER A 341 -0.72 -16.56 -15.47
C SER A 341 -0.45 -15.22 -16.14
N LEU A 342 0.78 -14.68 -16.02
CA LEU A 342 1.20 -13.47 -16.74
C LEU A 342 1.27 -13.66 -18.27
N TYR A 343 1.22 -14.89 -18.77
CA TYR A 343 1.26 -15.22 -20.19
C TYR A 343 -0.08 -15.74 -20.75
N ARG A 344 -1.14 -15.64 -19.98
CA ARG A 344 -2.49 -16.02 -20.43
C ARG A 344 -3.01 -15.00 -21.46
N SER A 345 -3.92 -15.44 -22.32
CA SER A 345 -4.45 -14.61 -23.40
C SER A 345 -5.13 -13.33 -22.92
N ASP A 346 -5.72 -13.33 -21.73
CA ASP A 346 -6.35 -12.17 -21.13
C ASP A 346 -5.35 -11.20 -20.45
N THR A 347 -4.27 -11.72 -19.87
CA THR A 347 -3.27 -10.89 -19.15
C THR A 347 -2.28 -10.21 -20.09
N ILE A 348 -2.04 -10.79 -21.29
CA ILE A 348 -1.12 -10.20 -22.29
C ILE A 348 -1.80 -9.21 -23.24
N ARG A 349 -3.12 -8.99 -23.14
CA ARG A 349 -3.83 -8.06 -24.00
C ARG A 349 -3.32 -6.64 -23.84
N GLU A 350 -3.20 -5.93 -24.93
CA GLU A 350 -2.74 -4.52 -24.93
C GLU A 350 -3.84 -3.53 -24.51
N ASP A 351 -5.11 -3.93 -24.65
CA ASP A 351 -6.28 -3.11 -24.32
C ASP A 351 -6.76 -3.25 -22.87
N ARG A 352 -5.94 -3.81 -21.99
CA ARG A 352 -6.20 -3.83 -20.54
C ARG A 352 -6.18 -2.41 -19.96
N LYS A 353 -6.81 -2.23 -18.80
CA LYS A 353 -6.64 -0.99 -18.03
C LYS A 353 -5.20 -0.89 -17.54
N GLN A 354 -4.58 0.25 -17.72
CA GLN A 354 -3.16 0.47 -17.41
C GLN A 354 -3.01 1.78 -16.65
N LEU A 355 -2.12 1.79 -15.67
CA LEU A 355 -1.85 2.94 -14.83
C LEU A 355 -1.24 4.09 -15.65
N VAL A 356 -1.81 5.27 -15.50
CA VAL A 356 -1.36 6.51 -16.13
C VAL A 356 -1.45 7.68 -15.15
N GLY A 357 -0.72 8.74 -15.42
CA GLY A 357 -0.94 10.04 -14.81
C GLY A 357 -2.01 10.84 -15.56
N LEU A 358 -2.74 11.68 -14.83
CA LEU A 358 -3.65 12.67 -15.42
C LEU A 358 -3.33 14.07 -14.92
N LEU A 359 -3.43 15.03 -15.81
CA LEU A 359 -3.35 16.47 -15.52
C LEU A 359 -4.64 17.14 -15.99
N THR A 360 -5.27 17.88 -15.10
CA THR A 360 -6.49 18.66 -15.39
C THR A 360 -6.14 19.92 -16.21
N ASP A 361 -7.06 20.35 -17.08
CA ASP A 361 -6.88 21.61 -17.85
C ASP A 361 -6.85 22.82 -16.89
N ASP A 362 -7.68 22.84 -15.82
CA ASP A 362 -7.54 23.78 -14.71
C ASP A 362 -6.60 23.16 -13.65
N PRO A 363 -5.43 23.76 -13.40
CA PRO A 363 -4.46 23.21 -12.46
C PRO A 363 -4.94 23.17 -10.99
N LYS A 364 -6.04 23.80 -10.66
CA LYS A 364 -6.64 23.78 -9.31
C LYS A 364 -7.78 22.77 -9.16
N GLU A 365 -8.23 22.21 -10.27
CA GLU A 365 -9.33 21.24 -10.26
C GLU A 365 -8.84 19.88 -9.77
N ILE A 366 -9.31 19.44 -8.59
CA ILE A 366 -9.02 18.12 -8.04
C ILE A 366 -10.12 17.17 -8.52
N LEU A 367 -9.71 15.98 -8.99
CA LEU A 367 -10.64 14.94 -9.43
C LEU A 367 -11.15 14.16 -8.21
N GLU A 368 -12.33 13.59 -8.32
CA GLU A 368 -12.83 12.65 -7.32
C GLU A 368 -12.22 11.26 -7.57
N GLU A 369 -11.76 10.61 -6.52
CA GLU A 369 -11.33 9.21 -6.60
C GLU A 369 -12.53 8.32 -6.94
N GLY A 370 -12.32 7.35 -7.82
CA GLY A 370 -13.38 6.53 -8.38
C GLY A 370 -14.12 7.17 -9.56
N ALA A 371 -13.91 8.46 -9.87
CA ALA A 371 -14.56 9.11 -11.01
C ALA A 371 -14.22 8.40 -12.32
N GLN A 372 -15.25 8.18 -13.15
CA GLN A 372 -15.12 7.47 -14.42
C GLN A 372 -14.44 8.33 -15.48
N ILE A 373 -13.71 7.68 -16.37
CA ILE A 373 -12.99 8.33 -17.47
C ILE A 373 -13.58 7.88 -18.79
N VAL A 374 -13.88 8.83 -19.66
CA VAL A 374 -14.50 8.56 -20.97
C VAL A 374 -13.80 9.37 -22.07
N SER A 375 -13.94 8.91 -23.33
CA SER A 375 -13.48 9.66 -24.51
C SER A 375 -14.49 10.67 -25.00
N ASP A 376 -15.79 10.38 -24.80
CA ASP A 376 -16.91 11.18 -25.27
C ASP A 376 -18.12 11.01 -24.35
N VAL A 377 -18.88 12.06 -24.14
CA VAL A 377 -20.12 12.07 -23.34
C VAL A 377 -21.40 12.07 -24.21
N LYS A 378 -21.26 12.18 -25.52
CA LYS A 378 -22.40 12.28 -26.45
C LYS A 378 -22.90 10.92 -26.92
N SER A 379 -22.00 9.96 -27.09
CA SER A 379 -22.33 8.60 -27.53
C SER A 379 -23.10 7.85 -26.44
N LYS A 380 -24.10 7.05 -26.82
CA LYS A 380 -24.89 6.22 -25.91
C LYS A 380 -24.87 4.76 -26.38
N PRO A 381 -24.56 3.79 -25.53
CA PRO A 381 -24.07 3.95 -24.14
C PRO A 381 -22.69 4.63 -24.10
N ILE A 382 -22.41 5.34 -23.01
CA ILE A 382 -21.08 5.96 -22.81
C ILE A 382 -20.07 4.85 -22.57
N ASP A 383 -18.96 4.86 -23.33
CA ASP A 383 -17.88 3.88 -23.17
C ASP A 383 -16.93 4.31 -22.03
N MET A 384 -16.93 3.52 -20.96
CA MET A 384 -16.07 3.74 -19.78
C MET A 384 -14.66 3.20 -20.03
N LEU A 385 -13.70 4.08 -20.17
CA LEU A 385 -12.29 3.73 -20.42
C LEU A 385 -11.56 3.32 -19.13
N GLY A 386 -11.96 3.87 -17.97
CA GLY A 386 -11.29 3.63 -16.72
C GLY A 386 -11.80 4.50 -15.59
N HIS A 387 -11.01 4.63 -14.54
CA HIS A 387 -11.36 5.48 -13.39
C HIS A 387 -10.10 6.07 -12.73
N VAL A 388 -10.31 7.16 -11.99
CA VAL A 388 -9.30 7.82 -11.15
C VAL A 388 -9.05 6.98 -9.91
N THR A 389 -7.79 6.69 -9.58
CA THR A 389 -7.41 5.90 -8.40
C THR A 389 -6.89 6.78 -7.26
N SER A 390 -6.23 7.90 -7.60
CA SER A 390 -5.67 8.84 -6.64
C SER A 390 -5.68 10.25 -7.21
N SER A 391 -6.07 11.26 -6.45
CA SER A 391 -6.09 12.64 -6.94
C SER A 391 -5.83 13.65 -5.84
N TYR A 392 -4.89 14.57 -6.08
CA TYR A 392 -4.44 15.56 -5.10
C TYR A 392 -4.07 16.89 -5.76
N PHE A 393 -4.22 17.99 -5.03
CA PHE A 393 -3.52 19.22 -5.36
C PHE A 393 -2.11 19.16 -4.77
N SER A 394 -1.09 19.20 -5.61
CA SER A 394 0.30 19.25 -5.17
C SER A 394 0.76 20.69 -4.96
N PRO A 395 1.06 21.12 -3.72
CA PRO A 395 1.62 22.45 -3.46
C PRO A 395 3.07 22.56 -3.96
N ASN A 396 3.76 21.43 -4.14
CA ASN A 396 5.14 21.38 -4.64
C ASN A 396 5.21 21.62 -6.14
N LEU A 397 4.16 21.23 -6.87
CA LEU A 397 4.03 21.42 -8.31
C LEU A 397 3.08 22.59 -8.65
N ASN A 398 2.37 23.14 -7.66
CA ASN A 398 1.33 24.14 -7.79
C ASN A 398 0.26 23.73 -8.83
N LYS A 399 -0.13 22.48 -8.83
CA LYS A 399 -1.16 21.92 -9.72
C LYS A 399 -1.74 20.62 -9.19
N SER A 400 -2.94 20.31 -9.67
CA SER A 400 -3.57 19.01 -9.45
C SER A 400 -2.89 17.93 -10.28
N ILE A 401 -2.73 16.77 -9.66
CA ILE A 401 -2.20 15.53 -10.23
C ILE A 401 -3.14 14.39 -9.89
N ALA A 402 -3.24 13.41 -10.78
CA ALA A 402 -3.98 12.20 -10.46
C ALA A 402 -3.31 10.97 -11.09
N LEU A 403 -3.46 9.83 -10.42
CA LEU A 403 -3.22 8.52 -11.00
C LEU A 403 -4.56 7.91 -11.39
N ALA A 404 -4.56 7.13 -12.45
CA ALA A 404 -5.76 6.52 -12.98
C ALA A 404 -5.42 5.22 -13.72
N VAL A 405 -6.38 4.31 -13.79
CA VAL A 405 -6.28 3.12 -14.64
C VAL A 405 -7.18 3.30 -15.87
N VAL A 406 -6.59 3.25 -17.06
CA VAL A 406 -7.26 3.56 -18.32
C VAL A 406 -6.98 2.46 -19.34
N ARG A 407 -8.01 2.03 -20.07
CA ARG A 407 -7.89 1.04 -21.15
C ARG A 407 -6.88 1.53 -22.19
N SER A 408 -5.90 0.67 -22.53
CA SER A 408 -4.78 1.00 -23.41
C SER A 408 -3.95 2.24 -22.96
N GLY A 409 -3.93 2.52 -21.67
CA GLY A 409 -3.38 3.76 -21.11
C GLY A 409 -1.95 4.07 -21.52
N LYS A 410 -1.09 3.03 -21.64
CA LYS A 410 0.31 3.18 -22.08
C LYS A 410 0.47 3.87 -23.46
N THR A 411 -0.54 3.72 -24.34
CA THR A 411 -0.52 4.31 -25.69
C THR A 411 -1.23 5.66 -25.77
N MET A 412 -1.86 6.12 -24.69
CA MET A 412 -2.71 7.29 -24.68
C MET A 412 -2.01 8.58 -24.22
N LYS A 413 -0.70 8.53 -23.94
CA LYS A 413 0.05 9.71 -23.48
C LYS A 413 -0.15 10.92 -24.40
N GLY A 414 -0.53 12.06 -23.80
CA GLY A 414 -0.83 13.31 -24.50
C GLY A 414 -2.26 13.41 -25.03
N GLN A 415 -3.05 12.35 -24.97
CA GLN A 415 -4.47 12.39 -25.38
C GLN A 415 -5.32 13.09 -24.32
N LYS A 416 -6.37 13.77 -24.79
CA LYS A 416 -7.38 14.39 -23.93
C LYS A 416 -8.53 13.44 -23.69
N LEU A 417 -8.94 13.32 -22.44
CA LEU A 417 -10.08 12.53 -21.97
C LEU A 417 -11.00 13.41 -21.14
N ILE A 418 -12.17 12.89 -20.81
CA ILE A 418 -13.21 13.59 -20.07
C ILE A 418 -13.56 12.80 -18.82
N ILE A 419 -13.71 13.52 -17.71
CA ILE A 419 -14.25 13.00 -16.46
C ILE A 419 -15.60 13.67 -16.25
N PRO A 420 -16.71 12.95 -16.54
CA PRO A 420 -18.04 13.48 -16.33
C PRO A 420 -18.37 13.48 -14.84
N MET A 421 -18.65 14.65 -14.28
CA MET A 421 -19.12 14.86 -12.94
C MET A 421 -20.59 15.30 -12.97
N GLU A 422 -21.28 15.31 -11.82
CA GLU A 422 -22.71 15.60 -11.72
C GLU A 422 -23.11 16.89 -12.45
N ASN A 423 -22.35 17.98 -12.28
CA ASN A 423 -22.68 19.30 -12.80
C ASN A 423 -21.71 19.85 -13.86
N LYS A 424 -20.65 19.10 -14.20
CA LYS A 424 -19.62 19.56 -15.14
C LYS A 424 -18.86 18.39 -15.74
N ASN A 425 -18.21 18.65 -16.87
CA ASN A 425 -17.22 17.76 -17.46
C ASN A 425 -15.82 18.34 -17.23
N ILE A 426 -14.91 17.55 -16.66
CA ILE A 426 -13.54 17.97 -16.43
C ILE A 426 -12.67 17.36 -17.54
N ASN A 427 -11.96 18.21 -18.27
CA ASN A 427 -11.00 17.75 -19.26
C ASN A 427 -9.66 17.44 -18.61
N VAL A 428 -9.08 16.31 -18.99
CA VAL A 428 -7.79 15.86 -18.52
C VAL A 428 -6.88 15.45 -19.67
N THR A 429 -5.58 15.58 -19.46
CA THR A 429 -4.55 15.09 -20.40
C THR A 429 -3.81 13.92 -19.76
N VAL A 430 -3.69 12.81 -20.50
CA VAL A 430 -2.94 11.64 -20.06
C VAL A 430 -1.45 11.96 -20.02
N SER A 431 -0.78 11.66 -18.93
CA SER A 431 0.64 11.94 -18.70
C SER A 431 1.39 10.72 -18.17
N ASP A 432 2.68 10.87 -17.96
CA ASP A 432 3.47 9.90 -17.18
C ASP A 432 2.96 9.85 -15.73
N THR A 433 3.15 8.72 -15.05
CA THR A 433 2.79 8.53 -13.66
C THR A 433 3.69 9.30 -12.69
N ILE A 434 4.90 9.66 -13.10
CA ILE A 434 5.88 10.39 -12.27
C ILE A 434 5.76 11.88 -12.56
N PHE A 435 5.31 12.65 -11.57
CA PHE A 435 5.12 14.10 -11.71
C PHE A 435 6.31 14.90 -11.16
N LEU A 436 6.99 14.37 -10.13
CA LEU A 436 8.11 15.02 -9.46
C LEU A 436 9.37 14.15 -9.50
N ASP A 437 10.53 14.77 -9.75
CA ASP A 437 11.87 14.16 -9.63
C ASP A 437 12.02 12.83 -10.39
N LYS A 438 11.75 12.86 -11.70
CA LYS A 438 11.85 11.66 -12.58
C LYS A 438 13.23 11.00 -12.54
N GLU A 439 14.28 11.76 -12.27
CA GLU A 439 15.67 11.32 -12.26
C GLU A 439 16.15 10.80 -10.89
N ASN A 440 15.29 10.75 -9.88
CA ASN A 440 15.61 10.31 -8.51
C ASN A 440 16.72 11.12 -7.83
N LYS A 441 16.90 12.39 -8.18
CA LYS A 441 17.94 13.26 -7.55
C LYS A 441 17.66 13.48 -6.07
N ARG A 442 16.39 13.69 -5.71
CA ARG A 442 15.98 13.91 -4.32
C ARG A 442 16.11 12.64 -3.47
N LEU A 443 15.85 11.49 -4.06
CA LEU A 443 15.97 10.18 -3.43
C LEU A 443 17.43 9.84 -3.09
N ASN A 444 18.35 10.29 -3.93
CA ASN A 444 19.79 10.00 -3.83
C ASN A 444 20.61 11.18 -3.31
N ALA A 445 19.95 12.20 -2.71
CA ALA A 445 20.61 13.42 -2.22
C ALA A 445 21.50 13.19 -1.00
#